data_3777640cddc36f7af605ed56a16e1ca4
#
_entry.id   3777640cddc36f7af605ed56a16e1ca4
#
_cell.length_a   1.000
_cell.length_b   1.000
_cell.length_c   1.000
_cell.angle_alpha   90.00
_cell.angle_beta   90.00
_cell.angle_gamma   90.00
#
_symmetry.space_group_name_H-M   'P 1'
#
loop_
_entity.id
_entity.type
_entity.pdbx_description
1 polymer ?
#
loop_
_entity_poly.entity_id
_entity_poly.type
_entity_poly.pdbx_seq_one_letter_code
_entity_poly.pdbx_strand_id
1 'polypeptide(L)'
;MTQAYLEHVNVTVADANKTAALLVDLFDWHIRWSGPARDGGYTVHAGTTDHYLAVYQPSDGQSRNFPKGAPLNHVAIVVDDLDAVEAKVITRGLKPFNHGDYDPGRRFYFFDDNGIEFEIVSYR
;
A
#
# COMPACT_ATOMS: atom_id res chain seq x y z
N MET A 1 24.83 9.06 16.37
CA MET A 1 24.39 8.61 15.03
C MET A 1 23.01 8.01 15.15
N THR A 2 22.15 8.40 14.26
CA THR A 2 20.81 7.82 14.19
C THR A 2 20.85 6.41 13.63
N GLN A 3 19.95 5.57 14.09
CA GLN A 3 19.78 4.26 13.49
C GLN A 3 19.19 4.41 12.10
N ALA A 4 19.53 3.49 11.22
CA ALA A 4 18.89 3.41 9.92
C ALA A 4 17.40 3.08 10.10
N TYR A 5 16.57 3.58 9.21
CA TYR A 5 15.13 3.29 9.24
C TYR A 5 14.64 2.96 7.84
N LEU A 6 13.53 2.25 7.78
CA LEU A 6 12.93 1.89 6.51
C LEU A 6 12.23 3.11 5.91
N GLU A 7 12.68 3.55 4.74
CA GLU A 7 12.09 4.71 4.08
C GLU A 7 10.95 4.31 3.13
N HIS A 8 11.21 3.35 2.24
CA HIS A 8 10.20 2.97 1.25
C HIS A 8 10.34 1.51 0.85
N VAL A 9 9.26 0.99 0.29
CA VAL A 9 9.22 -0.30 -0.39
C VAL A 9 8.74 -0.04 -1.81
N ASN A 10 9.35 -0.69 -2.79
CA ASN A 10 8.94 -0.59 -4.18
C ASN A 10 8.04 -1.78 -4.52
N VAL A 11 6.85 -1.50 -5.04
CA VAL A 11 5.90 -2.53 -5.46
C VAL A 11 5.56 -2.35 -6.93
N THR A 12 5.48 -3.45 -7.65
CA THR A 12 5.16 -3.46 -9.07
C THR A 12 3.65 -3.64 -9.26
N VAL A 13 3.05 -2.74 -10.02
CA VAL A 13 1.59 -2.72 -10.26
C VAL A 13 1.30 -2.55 -11.74
N ALA A 14 0.05 -2.79 -12.12
CA ALA A 14 -0.37 -2.62 -13.51
C ALA A 14 -0.55 -1.14 -13.90
N ASP A 15 -1.07 -0.33 -12.97
CA ASP A 15 -1.38 1.09 -13.20
C ASP A 15 -0.98 1.89 -11.96
N ALA A 16 0.17 2.57 -12.04
CA ALA A 16 0.74 3.26 -10.89
C ALA A 16 -0.15 4.39 -10.38
N ASN A 17 -0.78 5.15 -11.27
CA ASN A 17 -1.65 6.25 -10.87
C ASN A 17 -2.91 5.73 -10.17
N LYS A 18 -3.47 4.63 -10.64
CA LYS A 18 -4.66 4.04 -10.03
C LYS A 18 -4.35 3.52 -8.63
N THR A 19 -3.23 2.81 -8.47
CA THR A 19 -2.81 2.31 -7.15
C THR A 19 -2.50 3.46 -6.20
N ALA A 20 -1.78 4.49 -6.68
CA ALA A 20 -1.46 5.64 -5.84
C ALA A 20 -2.74 6.37 -5.39
N ALA A 21 -3.74 6.51 -6.28
CA ALA A 21 -5.02 7.14 -5.92
C ALA A 21 -5.74 6.36 -4.81
N LEU A 22 -5.70 5.04 -4.86
CA LEU A 22 -6.25 4.19 -3.81
C LEU A 22 -5.56 4.47 -2.47
N LEU A 23 -4.22 4.50 -2.46
CA LEU A 23 -3.45 4.72 -1.24
C LEU A 23 -3.71 6.10 -0.63
N VAL A 24 -3.79 7.12 -1.47
CA VAL A 24 -4.11 8.49 -1.03
C VAL A 24 -5.51 8.54 -0.39
N ASP A 25 -6.48 7.90 -1.02
CA ASP A 25 -7.85 7.89 -0.50
C ASP A 25 -7.96 7.13 0.82
N LEU A 26 -7.36 5.94 0.90
CA LEU A 26 -7.50 5.08 2.09
C LEU A 26 -6.73 5.63 3.29
N PHE A 27 -5.53 6.17 3.07
CA PHE A 27 -4.58 6.44 4.15
C PHE A 27 -4.30 7.92 4.37
N ASP A 28 -4.97 8.78 3.63
CA ASP A 28 -4.74 10.23 3.69
C ASP A 28 -3.28 10.59 3.39
N TRP A 29 -2.65 9.80 2.54
CA TRP A 29 -1.29 10.05 2.07
C TRP A 29 -1.28 11.09 0.98
N HIS A 30 -0.08 11.59 0.64
CA HIS A 30 0.09 12.51 -0.48
C HIS A 30 1.07 11.93 -1.49
N ILE A 31 1.00 12.44 -2.71
CA ILE A 31 1.97 12.10 -3.75
C ILE A 31 3.21 12.94 -3.52
N ARG A 32 4.32 12.28 -3.20
CA ARG A 32 5.59 12.96 -2.95
C ARG A 32 6.29 13.32 -4.24
N TRP A 33 6.19 12.45 -5.24
CA TRP A 33 6.82 12.60 -6.54
C TRP A 33 6.23 11.59 -7.51
N SER A 34 6.25 11.93 -8.80
CA SER A 34 5.92 10.98 -9.85
C SER A 34 6.69 11.34 -11.11
N GLY A 35 6.98 10.32 -11.92
CA GLY A 35 7.71 10.54 -13.16
C GLY A 35 8.18 9.25 -13.79
N PRO A 36 8.88 9.37 -14.94
CA PRO A 36 9.40 8.19 -15.62
C PRO A 36 10.46 7.49 -14.79
N ALA A 37 10.44 6.17 -14.80
CA ALA A 37 11.47 5.35 -14.19
C ALA A 37 12.67 5.23 -15.14
N ARG A 38 13.81 4.79 -14.59
CA ARG A 38 15.07 4.70 -15.36
C ARG A 38 14.99 3.72 -16.51
N ASP A 39 14.13 2.72 -16.43
CA ASP A 39 13.99 1.66 -17.44
C ASP A 39 12.84 1.91 -18.43
N GLY A 40 12.28 3.11 -18.42
CA GLY A 40 11.17 3.47 -19.30
C GLY A 40 9.79 3.25 -18.72
N GLY A 41 9.69 2.69 -17.51
CA GLY A 41 8.42 2.59 -16.81
C GLY A 41 8.04 3.90 -16.14
N TYR A 42 7.07 3.84 -15.22
CA TYR A 42 6.56 5.02 -14.53
C TYR A 42 6.45 4.71 -13.04
N THR A 43 6.77 5.68 -12.20
CA THR A 43 6.74 5.49 -10.75
C THR A 43 6.01 6.64 -10.08
N VAL A 44 5.23 6.32 -9.04
CA VAL A 44 4.56 7.29 -8.18
C VAL A 44 4.97 6.98 -6.74
N HIS A 45 5.44 8.00 -6.03
CA HIS A 45 5.78 7.89 -4.61
C HIS A 45 4.62 8.43 -3.79
N ALA A 46 3.93 7.54 -3.06
CA ALA A 46 2.78 7.88 -2.24
C ALA A 46 3.06 7.53 -0.79
N GLY A 47 2.87 8.48 0.12
CA GLY A 47 3.10 8.23 1.54
C GLY A 47 3.07 9.48 2.38
N THR A 48 3.85 9.46 3.44
CA THR A 48 4.05 10.59 4.36
C THR A 48 5.37 11.26 4.06
N THR A 49 5.76 12.21 4.90
CA THR A 49 7.06 12.90 4.78
C THR A 49 8.22 11.92 4.94
N ASP A 50 8.09 10.93 5.83
CA ASP A 50 9.20 10.05 6.21
C ASP A 50 9.14 8.67 5.57
N HIS A 51 7.95 8.20 5.18
CA HIS A 51 7.76 6.83 4.67
C HIS A 51 6.81 6.83 3.47
N TYR A 52 7.11 5.98 2.48
CA TYR A 52 6.25 5.92 1.30
C TYR A 52 6.36 4.57 0.60
N LEU A 53 5.39 4.29 -0.25
CA LEU A 53 5.48 3.23 -1.24
C LEU A 53 5.90 3.84 -2.57
N ALA A 54 6.91 3.25 -3.19
CA ALA A 54 7.29 3.57 -4.56
C ALA A 54 6.49 2.61 -5.46
N VAL A 55 5.48 3.14 -6.12
CA VAL A 55 4.55 2.35 -6.93
C VAL A 55 5.03 2.36 -8.36
N TYR A 56 5.53 1.23 -8.83
CA TYR A 56 6.21 1.10 -10.12
C TYR A 56 5.31 0.40 -11.14
N GLN A 57 5.21 1.00 -12.31
CA GLN A 57 4.49 0.44 -13.45
C GLN A 57 5.49 0.11 -14.55
N PRO A 58 5.59 -1.17 -14.98
CA PRO A 58 6.52 -1.54 -16.04
C PRO A 58 6.18 -0.85 -17.37
N SER A 59 7.20 -0.60 -18.20
CA SER A 59 7.04 0.05 -19.49
C SER A 59 6.21 -0.76 -20.49
N ASP A 60 6.18 -2.08 -20.31
CA ASP A 60 5.41 -2.97 -21.20
C ASP A 60 3.90 -2.99 -20.85
N GLY A 61 3.50 -2.35 -19.78
CA GLY A 61 2.10 -2.31 -19.35
C GLY A 61 1.56 -3.65 -18.87
N GLN A 62 2.43 -4.63 -18.67
CA GLN A 62 2.00 -5.96 -18.26
C GLN A 62 1.76 -6.03 -16.76
N SER A 63 0.65 -6.63 -16.37
CA SER A 63 0.42 -6.96 -14.99
C SER A 63 1.37 -8.09 -14.57
N ARG A 64 1.95 -7.96 -13.39
CA ARG A 64 2.80 -9.00 -12.81
C ARG A 64 2.01 -9.70 -11.73
N ASN A 65 2.07 -11.03 -11.74
CA ASN A 65 1.33 -11.85 -10.80
C ASN A 65 2.33 -12.58 -9.91
N PHE A 66 2.62 -12.00 -8.77
CA PHE A 66 3.59 -12.56 -7.83
C PHE A 66 2.87 -13.29 -6.70
N PRO A 67 3.26 -14.53 -6.38
CA PRO A 67 2.64 -15.23 -5.27
C PRO A 67 2.96 -14.53 -3.96
N LYS A 68 1.98 -14.47 -3.09
CA LYS A 68 2.15 -13.95 -1.74
C LYS A 68 3.21 -14.77 -1.01
N GLY A 69 4.09 -14.08 -0.29
CA GLY A 69 5.12 -14.75 0.51
C GLY A 69 6.38 -15.14 -0.23
N ALA A 70 6.54 -14.68 -1.49
CA ALA A 70 7.70 -15.05 -2.31
C ALA A 70 8.35 -13.83 -2.97
N PRO A 71 9.11 -12.98 -2.26
CA PRO A 71 9.28 -12.91 -0.80
C PRO A 71 8.29 -11.98 -0.09
N LEU A 72 7.56 -11.09 -0.79
CA LEU A 72 6.66 -10.15 -0.13
C LEU A 72 5.42 -10.86 0.39
N ASN A 73 5.16 -10.73 1.70
CA ASN A 73 3.95 -11.28 2.29
C ASN A 73 2.83 -10.24 2.34
N HIS A 74 3.07 -9.13 3.01
CA HIS A 74 2.09 -8.05 3.08
C HIS A 74 2.77 -6.75 3.48
N VAL A 75 2.02 -5.65 3.32
CA VAL A 75 2.42 -4.30 3.76
C VAL A 75 1.47 -3.90 4.88
N ALA A 76 2.01 -3.47 6.02
CA ALA A 76 1.19 -3.07 7.17
C ALA A 76 1.18 -1.56 7.31
N ILE A 77 -0.01 -1.00 7.52
CA ILE A 77 -0.24 0.43 7.67
C ILE A 77 -0.93 0.65 9.01
N VAL A 78 -0.35 1.51 9.84
CA VAL A 78 -0.99 1.92 11.09
C VAL A 78 -1.87 3.15 10.83
N VAL A 79 -3.11 3.10 11.33
CA VAL A 79 -4.07 4.19 11.19
C VAL A 79 -4.69 4.50 12.54
N ASP A 80 -5.25 5.71 12.68
CA ASP A 80 -5.93 6.10 13.90
C ASP A 80 -7.36 5.55 13.95
N ASP A 81 -8.08 5.63 12.84
CA ASP A 81 -9.49 5.24 12.76
C ASP A 81 -9.64 4.03 11.83
N LEU A 82 -9.56 2.85 12.41
CA LEU A 82 -9.62 1.60 11.65
C LEU A 82 -10.96 1.45 10.94
N ASP A 83 -12.05 1.78 11.62
CA ASP A 83 -13.40 1.59 11.07
C ASP A 83 -13.65 2.51 9.87
N ALA A 84 -13.12 3.73 9.91
CA ALA A 84 -13.23 4.67 8.79
C ALA A 84 -12.47 4.15 7.56
N VAL A 85 -11.29 3.59 7.77
CA VAL A 85 -10.50 3.02 6.66
C VAL A 85 -11.21 1.79 6.09
N GLU A 86 -11.75 0.94 6.94
CA GLU A 86 -12.48 -0.25 6.48
C GLU A 86 -13.69 0.14 5.62
N ALA A 87 -14.41 1.19 6.02
CA ALA A 87 -15.55 1.69 5.25
C ALA A 87 -15.10 2.15 3.85
N LYS A 88 -13.96 2.81 3.74
CA LYS A 88 -13.43 3.24 2.45
C LYS A 88 -13.00 2.05 1.58
N VAL A 89 -12.41 1.03 2.19
CA VAL A 89 -12.04 -0.21 1.49
C VAL A 89 -13.28 -0.84 0.86
N ILE A 90 -14.36 -0.95 1.63
CA ILE A 90 -15.63 -1.51 1.16
C ILE A 90 -16.22 -0.65 0.03
N THR A 91 -16.22 0.67 0.20
CA THR A 91 -16.73 1.60 -0.81
C THR A 91 -15.99 1.45 -2.14
N ARG A 92 -14.71 1.11 -2.10
CA ARG A 92 -13.90 0.87 -3.28
C ARG A 92 -14.14 -0.51 -3.90
N GLY A 93 -15.02 -1.33 -3.34
CA GLY A 93 -15.32 -2.67 -3.83
C GLY A 93 -14.30 -3.71 -3.43
N LEU A 94 -13.39 -3.38 -2.52
CA LEU A 94 -12.42 -4.31 -1.98
C LEU A 94 -13.01 -5.00 -0.76
N LYS A 95 -12.43 -6.14 -0.38
CA LYS A 95 -13.05 -7.00 0.64
C LYS A 95 -12.15 -7.10 1.88
N PRO A 96 -12.53 -6.49 3.01
CA PRO A 96 -11.83 -6.73 4.26
C PRO A 96 -12.00 -8.18 4.73
N PHE A 97 -10.95 -8.74 5.30
CA PHE A 97 -10.98 -10.10 5.82
C PHE A 97 -9.99 -10.24 6.97
N ASN A 98 -10.03 -11.39 7.63
CA ASN A 98 -9.08 -11.79 8.67
C ASN A 98 -9.00 -10.78 9.81
N HIS A 99 -10.17 -10.31 10.28
CA HIS A 99 -10.26 -9.33 11.36
C HIS A 99 -9.69 -9.91 12.65
N GLY A 100 -8.97 -9.05 13.40
CA GLY A 100 -8.43 -9.41 14.69
C GLY A 100 -8.62 -8.27 15.68
N ASP A 101 -8.93 -8.65 16.93
CA ASP A 101 -9.03 -7.71 18.03
C ASP A 101 -8.31 -8.32 19.22
N TYR A 102 -7.00 -8.12 19.26
CA TYR A 102 -6.15 -8.64 20.32
C TYR A 102 -5.01 -7.65 20.55
N ASP A 103 -4.51 -7.67 21.77
CA ASP A 103 -3.43 -6.78 22.17
C ASP A 103 -2.25 -6.88 21.21
N PRO A 104 -1.66 -5.76 20.73
CA PRO A 104 -1.87 -4.38 21.18
C PRO A 104 -2.96 -3.60 20.43
N GLY A 105 -3.68 -4.18 19.46
CA GLY A 105 -4.65 -3.40 18.73
C GLY A 105 -5.60 -4.24 17.89
N ARG A 106 -6.42 -3.53 17.14
CA ARG A 106 -7.35 -4.12 16.18
C ARG A 106 -6.76 -4.06 14.78
N ARG A 107 -7.14 -5.00 13.90
CA ARG A 107 -6.62 -5.07 12.54
C ARG A 107 -7.59 -5.76 11.61
N PHE A 108 -7.40 -5.49 10.32
CA PHE A 108 -8.00 -6.26 9.24
C PHE A 108 -7.04 -6.25 8.06
N TYR A 109 -7.34 -7.07 7.06
CA TYR A 109 -6.53 -7.23 5.86
C TYR A 109 -7.40 -7.06 4.63
N PHE A 110 -6.78 -6.68 3.52
CA PHE A 110 -7.44 -6.71 2.22
C PHE A 110 -6.39 -6.88 1.13
N PHE A 111 -6.82 -7.41 -0.02
CA PHE A 111 -6.00 -7.43 -1.23
C PHE A 111 -6.42 -6.28 -2.12
N ASP A 112 -5.46 -5.59 -2.73
CA ASP A 112 -5.76 -4.62 -3.77
C ASP A 112 -5.94 -5.34 -5.12
N ASP A 113 -6.19 -4.55 -6.18
CA ASP A 113 -6.41 -5.13 -7.51
C ASP A 113 -5.16 -5.78 -8.12
N ASN A 114 -4.00 -5.53 -7.56
CA ASN A 114 -2.73 -6.13 -8.01
C ASN A 114 -2.41 -7.42 -7.26
N GLY A 115 -3.20 -7.79 -6.25
CA GLY A 115 -2.93 -8.94 -5.42
C GLY A 115 -1.95 -8.65 -4.28
N ILE A 116 -1.69 -7.38 -3.98
CA ILE A 116 -0.89 -7.02 -2.81
C ILE A 116 -1.78 -7.09 -1.58
N GLU A 117 -1.33 -7.83 -0.56
CA GLU A 117 -2.05 -7.88 0.70
C GLU A 117 -1.62 -6.73 1.60
N PHE A 118 -2.60 -6.00 2.12
CA PHE A 118 -2.39 -4.92 3.09
C PHE A 118 -2.96 -5.34 4.43
N GLU A 119 -2.23 -5.05 5.49
CA GLU A 119 -2.71 -5.15 6.87
C GLU A 119 -2.94 -3.75 7.40
N ILE A 120 -4.14 -3.48 7.91
CA ILE A 120 -4.46 -2.19 8.51
C ILE A 120 -4.59 -2.40 10.00
N VAL A 121 -3.84 -1.65 10.79
CA VAL A 121 -3.77 -1.85 12.23
C VAL A 121 -3.93 -0.52 12.95
N SER A 122 -4.65 -0.56 14.07
CA SER A 122 -4.79 0.59 14.96
C SER A 122 -4.41 0.14 16.37
N TYR A 123 -3.46 0.83 16.96
CA TYR A 123 -3.01 0.55 18.32
C TYR A 123 -3.81 1.38 19.32
N ARG A 124 -4.14 0.76 20.42
CA ARG A 124 -4.91 1.38 21.49
C ARG A 124 -4.01 2.12 22.48
#